data_a52a8d2ac6208923cbb12dd27a201542
#
_entry.id   a52a8d2ac6208923cbb12dd27a201542
#
_cell.length_a   1.000
_cell.length_b   1.000
_cell.length_c   1.000
_cell.angle_alpha   90.00
_cell.angle_beta   90.00
_cell.angle_gamma   90.00
#
_symmetry.space_group_name_H-M   'P 1'
#
loop_
_entity.id
_entity.type
_entity.pdbx_description
1 polymer ?
#
loop_
_entity_poly.entity_id
_entity_poly.type
_entity_poly.pdbx_seq_one_letter_code
_entity_poly.pdbx_strand_id
1 'polypeptide(L)'
;MRAVVLREHGGLDKLRLEPDFPDPAAGEGDVVLRVRASSLNYHDVFTRRGMPGIKVPLPVIIGLDIAGEIVAVGPGVTGWAAGDRVLVDPINRVEGGLMGETVNGGLAEYCRARAHQLIRIPANLTFAQAAALPVAYGTALRMMTTVGGVSRGEKVLILGASGGVGVCCVQLAKLAGAHVIACAGSAQKGERLEELGADEIILYTQEDFLRVVQERHGKPARRRHARGGGVDVVVNYTGGDTWVKSLRSLRLGGRLLTCGATAGFDPKEDLRFIWTFELKILGSNGWDRGDIESLFELVASGKLKVLIERTYPLEEAVEAVRAIEERKVFGKVVVTP
;
A
#
# COMPACT_ATOMS: atom_id res chain seq x y z
N MET A 1 6.23 -27.26 -7.39
CA MET A 1 6.77 -26.20 -6.53
C MET A 1 5.95 -26.05 -5.25
N ARG A 2 6.56 -25.51 -4.18
CA ARG A 2 5.81 -25.12 -2.99
C ARG A 2 5.08 -23.79 -3.25
N ALA A 3 3.82 -23.70 -2.82
CA ALA A 3 3.00 -22.50 -2.98
C ALA A 3 1.95 -22.39 -1.88
N VAL A 4 1.57 -21.17 -1.50
CA VAL A 4 0.46 -20.90 -0.59
C VAL A 4 -0.79 -20.63 -1.43
N VAL A 5 -1.72 -21.55 -1.40
CA VAL A 5 -2.87 -21.63 -2.31
C VAL A 5 -4.17 -21.31 -1.57
N LEU A 6 -5.00 -20.48 -2.19
CA LEU A 6 -6.39 -20.21 -1.80
C LEU A 6 -7.32 -21.01 -2.72
N ARG A 7 -8.07 -21.98 -2.16
CA ARG A 7 -9.03 -22.81 -2.93
C ARG A 7 -10.48 -22.38 -2.74
N GLU A 8 -10.76 -21.69 -1.65
CA GLU A 8 -12.05 -21.08 -1.35
C GLU A 8 -11.87 -19.85 -0.47
N HIS A 9 -12.76 -18.89 -0.58
CA HIS A 9 -12.73 -17.69 0.29
C HIS A 9 -13.05 -18.06 1.74
N GLY A 10 -12.49 -17.28 2.68
CA GLY A 10 -12.79 -17.47 4.10
C GLY A 10 -11.73 -17.00 5.06
N GLY A 11 -11.56 -17.70 6.18
CA GLY A 11 -10.60 -17.44 7.24
C GLY A 11 -9.15 -17.79 6.84
N LEU A 12 -8.22 -17.60 7.76
CA LEU A 12 -6.80 -17.94 7.54
C LEU A 12 -6.60 -19.44 7.28
N ASP A 13 -7.49 -20.29 7.76
CA ASP A 13 -7.53 -21.73 7.52
C ASP A 13 -7.72 -22.11 6.04
N LYS A 14 -8.13 -21.17 5.20
CA LYS A 14 -8.28 -21.37 3.75
C LYS A 14 -6.99 -21.17 2.96
N LEU A 15 -5.97 -20.58 3.57
CA LEU A 15 -4.63 -20.53 2.99
C LEU A 15 -3.85 -21.79 3.39
N ARG A 16 -3.36 -22.52 2.40
CA ARG A 16 -2.62 -23.75 2.64
C ARG A 16 -1.31 -23.77 1.85
N LEU A 17 -0.23 -24.13 2.51
CA LEU A 17 1.01 -24.47 1.84
C LEU A 17 0.85 -25.84 1.15
N GLU A 18 0.97 -25.85 -0.16
CA GLU A 18 0.99 -27.06 -0.98
C GLU A 18 2.40 -27.30 -1.47
N PRO A 19 2.98 -28.49 -1.23
CA PRO A 19 4.36 -28.80 -1.61
C PRO A 19 4.51 -29.08 -3.11
N ASP A 20 3.46 -29.59 -3.76
CA ASP A 20 3.49 -30.11 -5.12
C ASP A 20 2.56 -29.36 -6.08
N PHE A 21 2.39 -28.05 -5.89
CA PHE A 21 1.65 -27.23 -6.85
C PHE A 21 2.38 -27.21 -8.21
N PRO A 22 1.67 -27.27 -9.36
CA PRO A 22 2.31 -27.31 -10.67
C PRO A 22 3.27 -26.14 -10.90
N ASP A 23 4.44 -26.41 -11.45
CA ASP A 23 5.39 -25.37 -11.85
C ASP A 23 4.82 -24.57 -13.03
N PRO A 24 4.98 -23.24 -13.04
CA PRO A 24 4.56 -22.43 -14.16
C PRO A 24 5.50 -22.63 -15.36
N ALA A 25 4.93 -22.64 -16.57
CA ALA A 25 5.67 -22.64 -17.83
C ALA A 25 5.58 -21.28 -18.53
N ALA A 26 6.66 -20.83 -19.16
CA ALA A 26 6.68 -19.60 -19.94
C ALA A 26 6.04 -19.84 -21.31
N GLY A 27 4.84 -19.29 -21.54
CA GLY A 27 4.17 -19.20 -22.83
C GLY A 27 4.69 -18.02 -23.66
N GLU A 28 4.03 -17.76 -24.78
CA GLU A 28 4.36 -16.62 -25.65
C GLU A 28 4.18 -15.29 -24.89
N GLY A 29 5.22 -14.46 -24.87
CA GLY A 29 5.25 -13.18 -24.14
C GLY A 29 5.40 -13.29 -22.63
N ASP A 30 5.56 -14.50 -22.08
CA ASP A 30 5.72 -14.74 -20.65
C ASP A 30 7.18 -14.90 -20.23
N VAL A 31 7.42 -14.67 -18.95
CA VAL A 31 8.63 -15.10 -18.26
C VAL A 31 8.25 -15.91 -17.03
N VAL A 32 9.12 -16.81 -16.59
CA VAL A 32 9.05 -17.45 -15.28
C VAL A 32 10.17 -16.89 -14.41
N LEU A 33 9.78 -16.47 -13.21
CA LEU A 33 10.69 -15.97 -12.20
C LEU A 33 10.85 -16.99 -11.08
N ARG A 34 12.07 -17.15 -10.58
CA ARG A 34 12.26 -17.65 -9.22
C ARG A 34 11.96 -16.50 -8.28
N VAL A 35 10.94 -16.62 -7.47
CA VAL A 35 10.57 -15.61 -6.48
C VAL A 35 11.68 -15.53 -5.42
N ARG A 36 12.16 -14.33 -5.15
CA ARG A 36 13.13 -14.02 -4.09
C ARG A 36 12.49 -13.28 -2.93
N ALA A 37 11.41 -12.55 -3.20
CA ALA A 37 10.61 -11.88 -2.19
C ALA A 37 9.20 -11.61 -2.73
N SER A 38 8.20 -11.83 -1.90
CA SER A 38 6.81 -11.39 -2.12
C SER A 38 6.38 -10.56 -0.93
N SER A 39 5.86 -9.36 -1.15
CA SER A 39 5.43 -8.49 -0.06
C SER A 39 3.91 -8.46 0.04
N LEU A 40 3.42 -8.60 1.26
CA LEU A 40 2.00 -8.68 1.54
C LEU A 40 1.35 -7.31 1.72
N ASN A 41 0.08 -7.24 1.36
CA ASN A 41 -0.79 -6.07 1.46
C ASN A 41 -2.13 -6.44 2.10
N TYR A 42 -2.87 -5.44 2.58
CA TYR A 42 -4.24 -5.70 3.08
C TYR A 42 -5.17 -6.18 1.96
N HIS A 43 -4.79 -5.93 0.70
CA HIS A 43 -5.49 -6.45 -0.48
C HIS A 43 -5.45 -7.98 -0.53
N ASP A 44 -4.34 -8.63 -0.13
CA ASP A 44 -4.26 -10.10 -0.01
C ASP A 44 -5.28 -10.65 1.00
N VAL A 45 -5.57 -9.88 2.06
CA VAL A 45 -6.63 -10.21 3.02
C VAL A 45 -8.01 -10.11 2.37
N PHE A 46 -8.24 -9.09 1.53
CA PHE A 46 -9.50 -8.97 0.78
C PHE A 46 -9.67 -10.09 -0.23
N THR A 47 -8.64 -10.44 -1.00
CA THR A 47 -8.64 -11.57 -1.93
C THR A 47 -8.98 -12.87 -1.21
N ARG A 48 -8.34 -13.12 -0.07
CA ARG A 48 -8.61 -14.33 0.73
C ARG A 48 -10.05 -14.38 1.25
N ARG A 49 -10.56 -13.26 1.80
CA ARG A 49 -11.91 -13.20 2.39
C ARG A 49 -13.03 -13.24 1.35
N GLY A 50 -12.72 -12.85 0.13
CA GLY A 50 -13.70 -12.51 -0.89
C GLY A 50 -14.22 -11.09 -0.70
N MET A 51 -14.10 -10.26 -1.74
CA MET A 51 -14.59 -8.88 -1.74
C MET A 51 -15.75 -8.75 -2.73
N PRO A 52 -16.87 -8.13 -2.36
CA PRO A 52 -17.97 -7.89 -3.29
C PRO A 52 -17.51 -7.17 -4.56
N GLY A 53 -17.91 -7.68 -5.71
CA GLY A 53 -17.57 -7.12 -7.02
C GLY A 53 -16.26 -7.62 -7.63
N ILE A 54 -15.43 -8.37 -6.88
CA ILE A 54 -14.20 -8.98 -7.38
C ILE A 54 -14.42 -10.49 -7.55
N LYS A 55 -14.21 -11.01 -8.78
CA LYS A 55 -14.25 -12.44 -9.06
C LYS A 55 -12.84 -12.99 -9.10
N VAL A 56 -12.48 -13.76 -8.09
CA VAL A 56 -11.19 -14.46 -8.02
C VAL A 56 -11.34 -15.85 -8.64
N PRO A 57 -10.56 -16.21 -9.67
CA PRO A 57 -10.58 -17.55 -10.26
C PRO A 57 -9.83 -18.52 -9.34
N LEU A 58 -10.56 -19.20 -8.46
CA LEU A 58 -10.01 -20.19 -7.55
C LEU A 58 -9.74 -21.56 -8.26
N PRO A 59 -8.64 -22.27 -7.94
CA PRO A 59 -7.64 -21.92 -6.94
C PRO A 59 -6.68 -20.82 -7.43
N VAL A 60 -6.16 -20.00 -6.50
CA VAL A 60 -5.18 -18.96 -6.80
C VAL A 60 -4.07 -18.94 -5.75
N ILE A 61 -2.84 -18.67 -6.17
CA ILE A 61 -1.73 -18.31 -5.29
C ILE A 61 -1.83 -16.81 -5.02
N ILE A 62 -1.94 -16.40 -3.75
CA ILE A 62 -1.98 -14.98 -3.39
C ILE A 62 -0.58 -14.34 -3.35
N GLY A 63 -0.47 -13.05 -3.03
CA GLY A 63 0.77 -12.27 -2.98
C GLY A 63 0.94 -11.39 -4.21
N LEU A 64 0.59 -10.10 -4.08
CA LEU A 64 0.56 -9.17 -5.20
C LEU A 64 1.95 -8.71 -5.62
N ASP A 65 2.77 -8.31 -4.66
CA ASP A 65 4.07 -7.68 -4.87
C ASP A 65 5.17 -8.73 -4.99
N ILE A 66 5.87 -8.79 -6.13
CA ILE A 66 6.78 -9.90 -6.46
C ILE A 66 8.09 -9.35 -7.00
N ALA A 67 9.21 -9.76 -6.39
CA ALA A 67 10.55 -9.52 -6.91
C ALA A 67 11.32 -10.84 -7.01
N GLY A 68 12.08 -11.01 -8.08
CA GLY A 68 12.80 -12.26 -8.31
C GLY A 68 13.80 -12.20 -9.46
N GLU A 69 14.28 -13.37 -9.83
CA GLU A 69 15.19 -13.58 -10.94
C GLU A 69 14.51 -14.36 -12.05
N ILE A 70 14.66 -13.95 -13.28
CA ILE A 70 14.14 -14.68 -14.44
C ILE A 70 14.89 -16.02 -14.54
N VAL A 71 14.15 -17.12 -14.66
CA VAL A 71 14.70 -18.46 -14.87
C VAL A 71 14.31 -19.04 -16.23
N ALA A 72 13.22 -18.57 -16.83
CA ALA A 72 12.82 -18.96 -18.18
C ALA A 72 12.16 -17.78 -18.92
N VAL A 73 12.41 -17.72 -20.21
CA VAL A 73 11.89 -16.71 -21.13
C VAL A 73 11.10 -17.41 -22.22
N GLY A 74 9.85 -17.04 -22.41
CA GLY A 74 8.99 -17.60 -23.42
C GLY A 74 9.22 -17.04 -24.83
N PRO A 75 8.62 -17.65 -25.84
CA PRO A 75 8.71 -17.13 -27.21
C PRO A 75 8.23 -15.68 -27.32
N GLY A 76 8.80 -14.93 -28.24
CA GLY A 76 8.43 -13.53 -28.51
C GLY A 76 8.93 -12.50 -27.47
N VAL A 77 9.51 -12.92 -26.35
CA VAL A 77 10.07 -12.00 -25.34
C VAL A 77 11.44 -11.51 -25.78
N THR A 78 11.62 -10.19 -25.75
CA THR A 78 12.90 -9.51 -26.05
C THR A 78 13.30 -8.60 -24.90
N GLY A 79 14.61 -8.34 -24.75
CA GLY A 79 15.15 -7.43 -23.73
C GLY A 79 15.26 -8.02 -22.33
N TRP A 80 14.89 -9.28 -22.13
CA TRP A 80 14.99 -10.03 -20.88
C TRP A 80 15.73 -11.36 -21.06
N ALA A 81 16.49 -11.76 -20.06
CA ALA A 81 17.26 -13.00 -20.06
C ALA A 81 17.22 -13.68 -18.66
N ALA A 82 17.52 -14.98 -18.63
CA ALA A 82 17.70 -15.69 -17.36
C ALA A 82 18.81 -15.02 -16.55
N GLY A 83 18.58 -14.87 -15.25
CA GLY A 83 19.46 -14.15 -14.31
C GLY A 83 19.10 -12.67 -14.13
N ASP A 84 18.26 -12.07 -14.98
CA ASP A 84 17.83 -10.69 -14.78
C ASP A 84 17.03 -10.54 -13.47
N ARG A 85 17.37 -9.50 -12.69
CA ARG A 85 16.70 -9.14 -11.44
C ARG A 85 15.53 -8.22 -11.74
N VAL A 86 14.32 -8.66 -11.41
CA VAL A 86 13.11 -7.96 -11.82
C VAL A 86 12.10 -7.85 -10.69
N LEU A 87 11.38 -6.71 -10.70
CA LEU A 87 10.13 -6.47 -10.01
C LEU A 87 8.99 -6.70 -11.00
N VAL A 88 7.94 -7.37 -10.60
CA VAL A 88 6.70 -7.48 -11.37
C VAL A 88 5.79 -6.30 -11.02
N ASP A 89 5.33 -5.52 -11.98
CA ASP A 89 4.17 -4.65 -11.78
C ASP A 89 2.93 -5.53 -11.60
N PRO A 90 2.31 -5.55 -10.41
CA PRO A 90 1.18 -6.44 -10.16
C PRO A 90 0.00 -6.23 -11.10
N ILE A 91 -0.17 -5.02 -11.64
CA ILE A 91 -1.30 -4.68 -12.52
C ILE A 91 -0.91 -4.96 -13.98
N ASN A 92 -1.58 -5.92 -14.60
CA ASN A 92 -1.47 -6.11 -16.04
C ASN A 92 -2.41 -5.13 -16.77
N ARG A 93 -1.84 -4.04 -17.28
CA ARG A 93 -2.61 -2.98 -17.95
C ARG A 93 -2.89 -3.25 -19.44
N VAL A 94 -2.32 -4.30 -20.00
CA VAL A 94 -2.47 -4.65 -21.42
C VAL A 94 -3.62 -5.64 -21.62
N GLU A 95 -3.54 -6.82 -20.94
CA GLU A 95 -4.57 -7.84 -21.07
C GLU A 95 -5.58 -7.80 -19.92
N GLY A 96 -5.34 -6.98 -18.90
CA GLY A 96 -6.07 -6.98 -17.65
C GLY A 96 -5.56 -8.05 -16.68
N GLY A 97 -5.92 -7.89 -15.42
CA GLY A 97 -5.56 -8.81 -14.35
C GLY A 97 -4.65 -8.19 -13.28
N LEU A 98 -4.67 -8.85 -12.14
CA LEU A 98 -3.91 -8.47 -10.96
C LEU A 98 -3.23 -9.72 -10.39
N MET A 99 -1.90 -9.64 -10.20
CA MET A 99 -1.13 -10.71 -9.58
C MET A 99 -1.69 -11.03 -8.18
N GLY A 100 -1.76 -12.29 -7.84
CA GLY A 100 -2.26 -12.72 -6.53
C GLY A 100 -3.77 -12.57 -6.32
N GLU A 101 -4.52 -12.17 -7.35
CA GLU A 101 -5.98 -12.05 -7.30
C GLU A 101 -6.62 -12.75 -8.51
N THR A 102 -6.45 -12.21 -9.72
CA THR A 102 -7.03 -12.77 -10.95
C THR A 102 -6.08 -13.72 -11.68
N VAL A 103 -4.81 -13.67 -11.34
CA VAL A 103 -3.76 -14.59 -11.77
C VAL A 103 -2.90 -14.99 -10.56
N ASN A 104 -2.17 -16.10 -10.65
CA ASN A 104 -1.30 -16.56 -9.58
C ASN A 104 -0.27 -15.50 -9.20
N GLY A 105 -0.08 -15.32 -7.89
CA GLY A 105 0.82 -14.36 -7.27
C GLY A 105 2.17 -14.95 -6.82
N GLY A 106 2.79 -14.27 -5.85
CA GLY A 106 4.17 -14.49 -5.44
C GLY A 106 4.37 -15.29 -4.17
N LEU A 107 3.33 -15.81 -3.50
CA LEU A 107 3.53 -16.71 -2.37
C LEU A 107 3.83 -18.14 -2.86
N ALA A 108 4.89 -18.28 -3.66
CA ALA A 108 5.35 -19.52 -4.27
C ALA A 108 6.84 -19.43 -4.62
N GLU A 109 7.48 -20.57 -4.89
CA GLU A 109 8.88 -20.63 -5.33
C GLU A 109 9.09 -20.01 -6.72
N TYR A 110 8.09 -20.13 -7.58
CA TYR A 110 8.12 -19.58 -8.95
C TYR A 110 6.82 -18.86 -9.28
N CYS A 111 6.94 -17.86 -10.14
CA CYS A 111 5.82 -17.07 -10.62
C CYS A 111 5.96 -16.83 -12.12
N ARG A 112 4.84 -16.92 -12.86
CA ARG A 112 4.76 -16.50 -14.26
C ARG A 112 4.23 -15.09 -14.34
N ALA A 113 4.89 -14.23 -15.13
CA ALA A 113 4.45 -12.88 -15.40
C ALA A 113 4.59 -12.55 -16.89
N ARG A 114 3.86 -11.55 -17.37
CA ARG A 114 4.05 -11.02 -18.72
C ARG A 114 5.31 -10.17 -18.77
N ALA A 115 6.08 -10.28 -19.83
CA ALA A 115 7.34 -9.56 -19.98
C ALA A 115 7.18 -8.02 -19.87
N HIS A 116 6.04 -7.47 -20.30
CA HIS A 116 5.77 -6.03 -20.21
C HIS A 116 5.47 -5.55 -18.77
N GLN A 117 5.16 -6.45 -17.84
CA GLN A 117 5.00 -6.11 -16.41
C GLN A 117 6.34 -5.98 -15.68
N LEU A 118 7.44 -6.40 -16.29
CA LEU A 118 8.74 -6.42 -15.63
C LEU A 118 9.39 -5.04 -15.55
N ILE A 119 9.97 -4.75 -14.41
CA ILE A 119 10.77 -3.55 -14.14
C ILE A 119 12.13 -4.00 -13.62
N ARG A 120 13.22 -3.54 -14.21
CA ARG A 120 14.57 -3.89 -13.78
C ARG A 120 14.88 -3.33 -12.40
N ILE A 121 15.30 -4.18 -11.47
CA ILE A 121 15.66 -3.74 -10.10
C ILE A 121 17.07 -3.14 -10.14
N PRO A 122 17.27 -1.90 -9.61
CA PRO A 122 18.59 -1.32 -9.45
C PRO A 122 19.54 -2.23 -8.63
N ALA A 123 20.81 -2.25 -8.97
CA ALA A 123 21.79 -3.16 -8.37
C ALA A 123 21.94 -2.97 -6.84
N ASN A 124 21.72 -1.75 -6.35
CA ASN A 124 21.85 -1.39 -4.93
C ASN A 124 20.58 -1.63 -4.11
N LEU A 125 19.49 -2.14 -4.70
CA LEU A 125 18.28 -2.52 -3.98
C LEU A 125 18.23 -4.04 -3.79
N THR A 126 17.79 -4.49 -2.61
CA THR A 126 17.49 -5.90 -2.35
C THR A 126 16.14 -6.29 -2.97
N PHE A 127 15.92 -7.61 -3.18
CA PHE A 127 14.62 -8.10 -3.64
C PHE A 127 13.48 -7.76 -2.67
N ALA A 128 13.75 -7.83 -1.36
CA ALA A 128 12.78 -7.49 -0.32
C ALA A 128 12.38 -6.01 -0.39
N GLN A 129 13.34 -5.10 -0.59
CA GLN A 129 13.05 -3.68 -0.78
C GLN A 129 12.23 -3.45 -2.04
N ALA A 130 12.62 -4.07 -3.16
CA ALA A 130 11.89 -3.92 -4.41
C ALA A 130 10.45 -4.46 -4.31
N ALA A 131 10.27 -5.67 -3.77
CA ALA A 131 8.94 -6.26 -3.56
C ALA A 131 8.04 -5.42 -2.64
N ALA A 132 8.60 -4.67 -1.70
CA ALA A 132 7.80 -3.86 -0.77
C ALA A 132 7.22 -2.57 -1.38
N LEU A 133 7.58 -2.22 -2.63
CA LEU A 133 7.22 -0.92 -3.23
C LEU A 133 5.86 -0.88 -3.93
N PRO A 134 5.46 -1.82 -4.82
CA PRO A 134 4.37 -1.56 -5.78
C PRO A 134 3.07 -1.12 -5.12
N VAL A 135 2.38 -2.01 -4.43
CA VAL A 135 1.04 -1.70 -3.92
C VAL A 135 1.07 -0.58 -2.89
N ALA A 136 1.92 -0.66 -1.87
CA ALA A 136 1.87 0.29 -0.77
C ALA A 136 2.52 1.63 -1.11
N TYR A 137 3.77 1.60 -1.58
CA TYR A 137 4.53 2.83 -1.84
C TYR A 137 4.12 3.47 -3.16
N GLY A 138 3.82 2.68 -4.21
CA GLY A 138 3.29 3.18 -5.48
C GLY A 138 1.97 3.92 -5.28
N THR A 139 1.04 3.31 -4.56
CA THR A 139 -0.23 3.97 -4.19
C THR A 139 0.00 5.24 -3.37
N ALA A 140 0.92 5.22 -2.40
CA ALA A 140 1.23 6.38 -1.59
C ALA A 140 1.83 7.51 -2.44
N LEU A 141 2.81 7.21 -3.30
CA LEU A 141 3.45 8.21 -4.16
C LEU A 141 2.41 8.89 -5.04
N ARG A 142 1.63 8.11 -5.81
CA ARG A 142 0.59 8.66 -6.67
C ARG A 142 -0.44 9.49 -5.90
N MET A 143 -0.92 8.98 -4.77
CA MET A 143 -1.90 9.66 -3.93
C MET A 143 -1.37 11.00 -3.38
N MET A 144 -0.15 11.03 -2.88
CA MET A 144 0.43 12.21 -2.23
C MET A 144 0.89 13.27 -3.24
N THR A 145 1.43 12.85 -4.38
CA THR A 145 2.01 13.75 -5.39
C THR A 145 1.03 14.08 -6.50
N THR A 146 0.68 13.11 -7.33
CA THR A 146 -0.11 13.31 -8.56
C THR A 146 -1.55 13.71 -8.26
N VAL A 147 -2.21 13.02 -7.32
CA VAL A 147 -3.62 13.24 -7.00
C VAL A 147 -3.77 14.34 -5.95
N GLY A 148 -3.01 14.23 -4.88
CA GLY A 148 -3.13 15.11 -3.71
C GLY A 148 -2.36 16.42 -3.84
N GLY A 149 -1.25 16.44 -4.58
CA GLY A 149 -0.41 17.63 -4.73
C GLY A 149 0.05 18.21 -3.38
N VAL A 150 0.46 17.32 -2.46
CA VAL A 150 0.93 17.76 -1.13
C VAL A 150 2.17 18.65 -1.27
N SER A 151 2.16 19.78 -0.59
CA SER A 151 3.16 20.83 -0.79
C SER A 151 3.67 21.43 0.51
N ARG A 152 4.74 22.20 0.40
CA ARG A 152 5.41 22.86 1.52
C ARG A 152 4.46 23.72 2.36
N GLY A 153 4.54 23.56 3.68
CA GLY A 153 3.80 24.34 4.66
C GLY A 153 2.37 23.86 4.90
N GLU A 154 1.88 22.88 4.16
CA GLU A 154 0.59 22.25 4.44
C GLU A 154 0.62 21.38 5.69
N LYS A 155 -0.47 21.36 6.44
CA LYS A 155 -0.69 20.43 7.55
C LYS A 155 -1.38 19.17 7.00
N VAL A 156 -0.74 18.03 7.18
CA VAL A 156 -1.21 16.73 6.66
C VAL A 156 -1.49 15.78 7.81
N LEU A 157 -2.76 15.45 8.01
CA LEU A 157 -3.18 14.41 8.97
C LEU A 157 -3.22 13.05 8.26
N ILE A 158 -2.50 12.07 8.80
CA ILE A 158 -2.39 10.74 8.21
C ILE A 158 -2.96 9.70 9.17
N LEU A 159 -4.09 9.08 8.78
CA LEU A 159 -4.67 7.93 9.48
C LEU A 159 -4.01 6.64 8.99
N GLY A 160 -3.86 5.66 9.88
CA GLY A 160 -3.18 4.41 9.55
C GLY A 160 -1.68 4.59 9.27
N ALA A 161 -1.06 5.65 9.82
CA ALA A 161 0.29 6.09 9.50
C ALA A 161 1.38 5.01 9.67
N SER A 162 1.15 4.01 10.52
CA SER A 162 2.10 2.89 10.75
C SER A 162 2.00 1.75 9.75
N GLY A 163 1.02 1.74 8.84
CA GLY A 163 0.90 0.72 7.77
C GLY A 163 1.82 1.03 6.58
N GLY A 164 1.91 0.10 5.62
CA GLY A 164 2.78 0.25 4.45
C GLY A 164 2.57 1.54 3.66
N VAL A 165 1.31 1.88 3.34
CA VAL A 165 0.95 3.16 2.69
C VAL A 165 1.29 4.34 3.61
N GLY A 166 0.98 4.23 4.90
CA GLY A 166 1.14 5.32 5.86
C GLY A 166 2.58 5.75 6.09
N VAL A 167 3.50 4.80 6.30
CA VAL A 167 4.93 5.12 6.50
C VAL A 167 5.56 5.77 5.26
N CYS A 168 5.05 5.45 4.07
CA CYS A 168 5.45 6.13 2.85
C CYS A 168 4.85 7.54 2.77
N CYS A 169 3.55 7.71 3.09
CA CYS A 169 2.91 9.03 3.11
C CYS A 169 3.59 10.00 4.09
N VAL A 170 3.99 9.52 5.28
CA VAL A 170 4.74 10.35 6.26
C VAL A 170 6.04 10.87 5.62
N GLN A 171 6.83 9.97 5.04
CA GLN A 171 8.09 10.36 4.42
C GLN A 171 7.90 11.30 3.22
N LEU A 172 6.93 11.01 2.34
CA LEU A 172 6.64 11.85 1.17
C LEU A 172 6.14 13.25 1.57
N ALA A 173 5.29 13.35 2.61
CA ALA A 173 4.84 14.63 3.14
C ALA A 173 6.02 15.45 3.70
N LYS A 174 6.94 14.79 4.40
CA LYS A 174 8.17 15.45 4.90
C LYS A 174 9.08 15.90 3.77
N LEU A 175 9.27 15.07 2.74
CA LEU A 175 10.03 15.45 1.54
C LEU A 175 9.41 16.66 0.82
N ALA A 176 8.08 16.76 0.82
CA ALA A 176 7.37 17.91 0.28
C ALA A 176 7.50 19.18 1.18
N GLY A 177 8.00 19.05 2.42
CA GLY A 177 8.11 20.14 3.39
C GLY A 177 6.80 20.45 4.12
N ALA A 178 5.90 19.48 4.23
CA ALA A 178 4.66 19.59 4.99
C ALA A 178 4.88 19.39 6.50
N HIS A 179 3.94 19.86 7.30
CA HIS A 179 3.81 19.56 8.72
C HIS A 179 2.94 18.29 8.87
N VAL A 180 3.50 17.23 9.41
CA VAL A 180 2.90 15.90 9.44
C VAL A 180 2.35 15.56 10.81
N ILE A 181 1.05 15.26 10.86
CA ILE A 181 0.32 14.78 12.03
C ILE A 181 -0.03 13.32 11.78
N ALA A 182 0.57 12.40 12.53
CA ALA A 182 0.42 10.97 12.30
C ALA A 182 -0.43 10.30 13.40
N CYS A 183 -1.43 9.52 13.00
CA CYS A 183 -2.25 8.72 13.90
C CYS A 183 -1.61 7.35 14.13
N ALA A 184 -1.31 7.01 15.39
CA ALA A 184 -0.69 5.76 15.80
C ALA A 184 -1.57 4.97 16.79
N GLY A 185 -1.48 3.63 16.76
CA GLY A 185 -2.23 2.75 17.66
C GLY A 185 -1.52 2.46 18.98
N SER A 186 -0.23 2.81 19.12
CA SER A 186 0.55 2.65 20.35
C SER A 186 1.66 3.70 20.42
N ALA A 187 2.17 3.95 21.63
CA ALA A 187 3.30 4.87 21.84
C ALA A 187 4.54 4.42 21.06
N GLN A 188 4.88 3.14 21.08
CA GLN A 188 6.02 2.58 20.33
C GLN A 188 5.90 2.86 18.82
N LYS A 189 4.70 2.73 18.23
CA LYS A 189 4.48 3.09 16.82
C LYS A 189 4.58 4.60 16.60
N GLY A 190 4.16 5.40 17.58
CA GLY A 190 4.30 6.85 17.57
C GLY A 190 5.76 7.29 17.51
N GLU A 191 6.60 6.79 18.38
CA GLU A 191 8.05 7.05 18.42
C GLU A 191 8.72 6.75 17.06
N ARG A 192 8.41 5.60 16.47
CA ARG A 192 8.92 5.23 15.13
C ARG A 192 8.43 6.15 14.02
N LEU A 193 7.22 6.72 14.13
CA LEU A 193 6.71 7.70 13.17
C LEU A 193 7.39 9.07 13.34
N GLU A 194 7.74 9.47 14.57
CA GLU A 194 8.56 10.66 14.82
C GLU A 194 9.96 10.53 14.22
N GLU A 195 10.59 9.34 14.35
CA GLU A 195 11.87 9.03 13.71
C GLU A 195 11.80 9.09 12.16
N LEU A 196 10.61 8.85 11.57
CA LEU A 196 10.36 9.02 10.14
C LEU A 196 10.06 10.46 9.74
N GLY A 197 9.96 11.36 10.73
CA GLY A 197 9.76 12.77 10.54
C GLY A 197 8.33 13.28 10.78
N ALA A 198 7.43 12.51 11.40
CA ALA A 198 6.17 13.06 11.86
C ALA A 198 6.43 14.16 12.92
N ASP A 199 5.77 15.30 12.76
CA ASP A 199 5.93 16.45 13.67
C ASP A 199 5.03 16.33 14.90
N GLU A 200 3.90 15.61 14.76
CA GLU A 200 2.95 15.37 15.84
C GLU A 200 2.41 13.93 15.77
N ILE A 201 2.19 13.35 16.96
CA ILE A 201 1.55 12.04 17.10
C ILE A 201 0.20 12.18 17.79
N ILE A 202 -0.79 11.43 17.31
CA ILE A 202 -2.09 11.24 17.95
C ILE A 202 -2.28 9.75 18.21
N LEU A 203 -2.37 9.37 19.48
CA LEU A 203 -2.64 7.98 19.90
C LEU A 203 -4.15 7.73 19.87
N TYR A 204 -4.68 7.29 18.71
CA TYR A 204 -6.13 7.13 18.51
C TYR A 204 -6.79 6.08 19.40
N THR A 205 -6.01 5.27 20.10
CA THR A 205 -6.50 4.34 21.14
C THR A 205 -6.78 5.01 22.47
N GLN A 206 -6.28 6.24 22.68
CA GLN A 206 -6.39 7.00 23.92
C GLN A 206 -7.14 8.33 23.71
N GLU A 207 -7.09 8.86 22.48
CA GLU A 207 -7.60 10.19 22.15
C GLU A 207 -8.48 10.17 20.90
N ASP A 208 -9.48 11.05 20.87
CA ASP A 208 -10.24 11.31 19.66
C ASP A 208 -9.44 12.26 18.75
N PHE A 209 -8.99 11.78 17.60
CA PHE A 209 -8.12 12.56 16.71
C PHE A 209 -8.79 13.86 16.21
N LEU A 210 -10.11 13.88 16.01
CA LEU A 210 -10.82 15.11 15.64
C LEU A 210 -10.74 16.15 16.75
N ARG A 211 -10.95 15.74 18.00
CA ARG A 211 -10.84 16.63 19.15
C ARG A 211 -9.43 17.20 19.26
N VAL A 212 -8.41 16.35 19.17
CA VAL A 212 -7.00 16.75 19.24
C VAL A 212 -6.63 17.74 18.13
N VAL A 213 -7.04 17.45 16.87
CA VAL A 213 -6.82 18.38 15.74
C VAL A 213 -7.49 19.72 15.99
N GLN A 214 -8.73 19.76 16.51
CA GLN A 214 -9.42 21.00 16.78
C GLN A 214 -8.81 21.78 17.95
N GLU A 215 -8.30 21.13 18.96
CA GLU A 215 -7.60 21.75 20.09
C GLU A 215 -6.26 22.37 19.66
N ARG A 216 -5.47 21.66 18.87
CA ARG A 216 -4.12 22.10 18.46
C ARG A 216 -4.13 23.04 17.25
N HIS A 217 -5.03 22.83 16.30
CA HIS A 217 -5.06 23.53 15.02
C HIS A 217 -6.31 24.38 14.81
N GLY A 218 -7.21 24.44 15.80
CA GLY A 218 -8.45 25.20 15.74
C GLY A 218 -9.57 24.50 14.98
N LYS A 219 -10.80 25.01 15.15
CA LYS A 219 -11.99 24.50 14.44
C LYS A 219 -12.10 25.14 13.06
N PRO A 220 -12.58 24.39 12.04
CA PRO A 220 -12.88 24.94 10.72
C PRO A 220 -13.85 26.12 10.81
N ALA A 221 -13.58 27.20 10.08
CA ALA A 221 -14.48 28.35 9.99
C ALA A 221 -15.14 28.42 8.61
N ARG A 222 -16.46 28.74 8.59
CA ARG A 222 -17.28 28.78 7.35
C ARG A 222 -17.00 30.01 6.48
N ARG A 223 -16.39 31.08 7.03
CA ARG A 223 -16.17 32.33 6.32
C ARG A 223 -14.72 32.49 5.93
N ARG A 224 -14.47 32.84 4.65
CA ARG A 224 -13.11 33.05 4.10
C ARG A 224 -12.29 34.09 4.84
N HIS A 225 -12.93 35.04 5.53
CA HIS A 225 -12.27 36.10 6.29
C HIS A 225 -12.00 35.73 7.77
N ALA A 226 -12.56 34.63 8.25
CA ALA A 226 -12.24 34.14 9.59
C ALA A 226 -10.94 33.30 9.50
N ARG A 227 -9.99 33.52 10.40
CA ARG A 227 -8.85 32.61 10.58
C ARG A 227 -9.40 31.27 11.09
N GLY A 228 -9.81 30.42 10.14
CA GLY A 228 -10.31 29.09 10.44
C GLY A 228 -9.16 28.14 10.72
N GLY A 229 -9.38 27.23 11.68
CA GLY A 229 -8.47 26.13 11.98
C GLY A 229 -8.72 24.91 11.12
N GLY A 230 -8.08 23.81 11.49
CA GLY A 230 -8.09 22.52 10.81
C GLY A 230 -6.82 22.27 10.02
N VAL A 231 -6.77 21.13 9.33
CA VAL A 231 -5.65 20.71 8.51
C VAL A 231 -5.92 20.91 7.02
N ASP A 232 -4.89 21.03 6.20
CA ASP A 232 -5.00 21.22 4.75
C ASP A 232 -5.40 19.92 4.04
N VAL A 233 -4.82 18.82 4.49
CA VAL A 233 -4.95 17.49 3.88
C VAL A 233 -5.23 16.46 4.95
N VAL A 234 -6.16 15.56 4.68
CA VAL A 234 -6.34 14.31 5.43
C VAL A 234 -6.09 13.15 4.49
N VAL A 235 -5.19 12.24 4.89
CA VAL A 235 -4.99 10.95 4.23
C VAL A 235 -5.77 9.90 5.01
N ASN A 236 -6.82 9.36 4.40
CA ASN A 236 -7.67 8.36 5.03
C ASN A 236 -8.02 7.22 4.05
N TYR A 237 -7.35 6.11 4.19
CA TYR A 237 -7.66 4.82 3.54
C TYR A 237 -8.17 3.78 4.55
N THR A 238 -8.55 4.22 5.74
CA THR A 238 -9.19 3.41 6.77
C THR A 238 -10.70 3.32 6.52
N GLY A 239 -11.33 4.44 6.19
CA GLY A 239 -12.79 4.50 5.97
C GLY A 239 -13.59 4.32 7.28
N GLY A 240 -14.79 3.75 7.17
CA GLY A 240 -15.66 3.46 8.31
C GLY A 240 -15.90 4.70 9.20
N ASP A 241 -15.91 4.50 10.51
CA ASP A 241 -16.19 5.55 11.51
C ASP A 241 -15.17 6.71 11.53
N THR A 242 -14.01 6.54 10.87
CA THR A 242 -13.01 7.61 10.78
C THR A 242 -13.36 8.65 9.73
N TRP A 243 -14.25 8.33 8.78
CA TRP A 243 -14.52 9.16 7.61
C TRP A 243 -15.08 10.53 7.96
N VAL A 244 -16.18 10.57 8.69
CA VAL A 244 -16.84 11.82 9.10
C VAL A 244 -15.91 12.72 9.90
N LYS A 245 -15.15 12.13 10.83
CA LYS A 245 -14.17 12.85 11.63
C LYS A 245 -13.04 13.42 10.78
N SER A 246 -12.61 12.71 9.74
CA SER A 246 -11.60 13.15 8.79
C SER A 246 -12.04 14.40 8.03
N LEU A 247 -13.27 14.41 7.50
CA LEU A 247 -13.81 15.60 6.84
C LEU A 247 -13.93 16.79 7.79
N ARG A 248 -14.33 16.54 9.04
CA ARG A 248 -14.44 17.60 10.08
C ARG A 248 -13.10 18.11 10.62
N SER A 249 -12.02 17.44 10.30
CA SER A 249 -10.65 17.89 10.63
C SER A 249 -10.11 18.86 9.59
N LEU A 250 -10.69 18.90 8.38
CA LEU A 250 -10.24 19.74 7.28
C LEU A 250 -10.63 21.21 7.47
N ARG A 251 -9.72 22.12 7.14
CA ARG A 251 -10.03 23.55 7.01
C ARG A 251 -10.92 23.83 5.80
N LEU A 252 -11.44 25.05 5.68
CA LEU A 252 -12.13 25.51 4.47
C LEU A 252 -11.24 25.30 3.23
N GLY A 253 -11.76 24.66 2.20
CA GLY A 253 -11.06 24.33 0.96
C GLY A 253 -10.04 23.20 1.09
N GLY A 254 -10.00 22.51 2.24
CA GLY A 254 -9.13 21.36 2.47
C GLY A 254 -9.52 20.14 1.63
N ARG A 255 -8.64 19.15 1.57
CA ARG A 255 -8.85 17.92 0.77
C ARG A 255 -8.61 16.64 1.54
N LEU A 256 -9.44 15.65 1.28
CA LEU A 256 -9.28 14.28 1.77
C LEU A 256 -8.79 13.40 0.63
N LEU A 257 -7.72 12.67 0.89
CA LEU A 257 -7.12 11.70 -0.04
C LEU A 257 -7.44 10.29 0.43
N THR A 258 -7.95 9.45 -0.46
CA THR A 258 -8.27 8.06 -0.16
C THR A 258 -7.84 7.11 -1.27
N CYS A 259 -7.34 5.93 -0.88
CA CYS A 259 -6.95 4.86 -1.79
C CYS A 259 -7.43 3.48 -1.31
N GLY A 260 -8.35 3.46 -0.36
CA GLY A 260 -8.86 2.22 0.23
C GLY A 260 -9.80 2.48 1.39
N ALA A 261 -10.33 1.39 1.97
CA ALA A 261 -11.30 1.45 3.06
C ALA A 261 -11.19 0.19 3.94
N THR A 262 -10.07 0.04 4.66
CA THR A 262 -9.74 -1.19 5.41
C THR A 262 -10.63 -1.44 6.63
N ALA A 263 -11.42 -0.45 7.08
CA ALA A 263 -12.36 -0.58 8.20
C ALA A 263 -13.83 -0.35 7.78
N GLY A 264 -14.12 -0.19 6.49
CA GLY A 264 -15.48 -0.03 5.97
C GLY A 264 -15.54 0.94 4.80
N PHE A 265 -16.23 0.54 3.73
CA PHE A 265 -16.25 1.26 2.44
C PHE A 265 -17.52 2.07 2.20
N ASP A 266 -18.49 2.04 3.13
CA ASP A 266 -19.79 2.69 2.98
C ASP A 266 -20.15 3.54 4.23
N PRO A 267 -19.32 4.58 4.56
CA PRO A 267 -19.59 5.43 5.70
C PRO A 267 -20.76 6.38 5.39
N LYS A 268 -21.61 6.62 6.39
CA LYS A 268 -22.65 7.63 6.30
C LYS A 268 -22.04 9.04 6.34
N GLU A 269 -22.44 9.93 5.41
CA GLU A 269 -21.91 11.29 5.33
C GLU A 269 -23.03 12.35 5.23
N ASP A 270 -22.79 13.50 5.86
CA ASP A 270 -23.61 14.70 5.72
C ASP A 270 -23.03 15.62 4.64
N LEU A 271 -23.59 15.57 3.45
CA LEU A 271 -23.14 16.34 2.30
C LEU A 271 -23.10 17.86 2.55
N ARG A 272 -23.93 18.37 3.47
CA ARG A 272 -23.93 19.80 3.83
C ARG A 272 -22.56 20.23 4.34
N PHE A 273 -21.83 19.36 4.99
CA PHE A 273 -20.49 19.65 5.47
C PHE A 273 -19.51 19.85 4.32
N ILE A 274 -19.62 19.02 3.28
CA ILE A 274 -18.73 19.08 2.11
C ILE A 274 -18.87 20.43 1.39
N TRP A 275 -20.10 20.85 1.00
CA TRP A 275 -20.22 22.12 0.29
C TRP A 275 -20.04 23.34 1.18
N THR A 276 -20.40 23.27 2.48
CA THR A 276 -20.24 24.40 3.41
C THR A 276 -18.76 24.75 3.62
N PHE A 277 -17.88 23.75 3.61
CA PHE A 277 -16.45 23.94 3.78
C PHE A 277 -15.67 23.83 2.47
N GLU A 278 -16.33 23.76 1.33
CA GLU A 278 -15.71 23.66 -0.01
C GLU A 278 -14.67 22.51 -0.07
N LEU A 279 -14.97 21.37 0.56
CA LEU A 279 -14.03 20.25 0.68
C LEU A 279 -13.87 19.51 -0.65
N LYS A 280 -12.69 18.99 -0.88
CA LYS A 280 -12.37 18.13 -2.00
C LYS A 280 -12.14 16.70 -1.50
N ILE A 281 -12.83 15.72 -2.11
CA ILE A 281 -12.62 14.30 -1.84
C ILE A 281 -11.95 13.71 -3.08
N LEU A 282 -10.73 13.25 -2.94
CA LEU A 282 -9.88 12.80 -4.04
C LEU A 282 -9.55 11.31 -3.88
N GLY A 283 -10.07 10.49 -4.78
CA GLY A 283 -9.74 9.08 -4.89
C GLY A 283 -8.46 8.85 -5.68
N SER A 284 -7.61 7.97 -5.21
CA SER A 284 -6.40 7.51 -5.91
C SER A 284 -6.44 6.00 -6.05
N ASN A 285 -6.27 5.50 -7.26
CA ASN A 285 -6.30 4.07 -7.54
C ASN A 285 -4.98 3.62 -8.20
N GLY A 286 -4.25 2.76 -7.49
CA GLY A 286 -3.02 2.16 -7.97
C GLY A 286 -1.87 3.18 -8.17
N TRP A 287 -1.06 2.92 -9.18
CA TRP A 287 0.14 3.67 -9.56
C TRP A 287 0.41 3.47 -11.05
N ASP A 288 1.31 4.25 -11.60
CA ASP A 288 1.86 4.05 -12.95
C ASP A 288 3.28 3.49 -12.87
N ARG A 289 3.80 2.96 -14.00
CA ARG A 289 5.18 2.47 -14.08
C ARG A 289 6.20 3.53 -13.66
N GLY A 290 6.01 4.78 -14.08
CA GLY A 290 6.86 5.91 -13.69
C GLY A 290 6.86 6.20 -12.20
N ASP A 291 5.78 5.91 -11.48
CA ASP A 291 5.74 6.02 -10.02
C ASP A 291 6.71 5.00 -9.39
N ILE A 292 6.77 3.76 -9.90
CA ILE A 292 7.70 2.74 -9.39
C ILE A 292 9.16 3.11 -9.71
N GLU A 293 9.44 3.59 -10.91
CA GLU A 293 10.77 4.05 -11.30
C GLU A 293 11.24 5.22 -10.42
N SER A 294 10.36 6.18 -10.14
CA SER A 294 10.62 7.28 -9.20
C SER A 294 10.87 6.79 -7.77
N LEU A 295 10.15 5.76 -7.33
CA LEU A 295 10.38 5.14 -6.02
C LEU A 295 11.76 4.47 -5.95
N PHE A 296 12.18 3.79 -7.02
CA PHE A 296 13.53 3.23 -7.08
C PHE A 296 14.60 4.32 -6.93
N GLU A 297 14.45 5.46 -7.59
CA GLU A 297 15.36 6.60 -7.45
C GLU A 297 15.37 7.17 -6.03
N LEU A 298 14.21 7.36 -5.42
CA LEU A 298 14.10 7.88 -4.06
C LEU A 298 14.73 6.93 -3.04
N VAL A 299 14.54 5.61 -3.19
CA VAL A 299 15.14 4.61 -2.31
C VAL A 299 16.64 4.49 -2.55
N ALA A 300 17.07 4.41 -3.82
CA ALA A 300 18.48 4.29 -4.19
C ALA A 300 19.31 5.49 -3.73
N SER A 301 18.71 6.69 -3.71
CA SER A 301 19.34 7.92 -3.21
C SER A 301 19.25 8.09 -1.68
N GLY A 302 18.61 7.16 -0.97
CA GLY A 302 18.41 7.25 0.48
C GLY A 302 17.40 8.28 0.96
N LYS A 303 16.67 8.94 0.05
CA LYS A 303 15.63 9.93 0.39
C LYS A 303 14.36 9.27 0.93
N LEU A 304 14.09 8.03 0.57
CA LEU A 304 12.96 7.25 1.04
C LEU A 304 13.44 5.91 1.59
N LYS A 305 13.00 5.56 2.79
CA LYS A 305 13.30 4.27 3.43
C LYS A 305 12.18 3.27 3.20
N VAL A 306 12.52 2.07 2.76
CA VAL A 306 11.57 0.95 2.71
C VAL A 306 11.52 0.27 4.07
N LEU A 307 10.39 0.40 4.76
CA LEU A 307 10.20 -0.11 6.12
C LEU A 307 9.65 -1.53 6.05
N ILE A 308 10.50 -2.52 6.31
CA ILE A 308 10.12 -3.93 6.40
C ILE A 308 10.19 -4.34 7.87
N GLU A 309 9.04 -4.65 8.48
CA GLU A 309 8.95 -5.05 9.88
C GLU A 309 9.56 -6.43 10.09
N ARG A 310 9.20 -7.38 9.23
CA ARG A 310 9.66 -8.76 9.32
C ARG A 310 9.62 -9.45 7.96
N THR A 311 10.58 -10.34 7.76
CA THR A 311 10.60 -11.33 6.68
C THR A 311 10.23 -12.68 7.25
N TYR A 312 9.32 -13.38 6.59
CA TYR A 312 8.87 -14.73 6.93
C TYR A 312 9.30 -15.71 5.85
N PRO A 313 9.67 -16.95 6.19
CA PRO A 313 9.76 -18.00 5.18
C PRO A 313 8.38 -18.35 4.63
N LEU A 314 8.31 -18.99 3.46
CA LEU A 314 7.05 -19.36 2.80
C LEU A 314 6.15 -20.22 3.69
N GLU A 315 6.74 -21.09 4.49
CA GLU A 315 6.07 -21.96 5.45
C GLU A 315 5.28 -21.17 6.52
N GLU A 316 5.72 -19.97 6.83
CA GLU A 316 5.08 -19.05 7.80
C GLU A 316 4.20 -17.98 7.12
N ALA A 317 3.90 -18.11 5.83
CA ALA A 317 3.14 -17.08 5.09
C ALA A 317 1.75 -16.82 5.70
N VAL A 318 1.09 -17.83 6.27
CA VAL A 318 -0.21 -17.67 6.96
C VAL A 318 -0.07 -16.76 8.18
N GLU A 319 1.01 -16.91 8.94
CA GLU A 319 1.31 -16.03 10.09
C GLU A 319 1.67 -14.60 9.63
N ALA A 320 2.34 -14.47 8.48
CA ALA A 320 2.60 -13.17 7.88
C ALA A 320 1.30 -12.44 7.51
N VAL A 321 0.32 -13.14 6.93
CA VAL A 321 -1.02 -12.60 6.63
C VAL A 321 -1.76 -12.25 7.92
N ARG A 322 -1.70 -13.10 8.94
CA ARG A 322 -2.28 -12.85 10.27
C ARG A 322 -1.73 -11.57 10.89
N ALA A 323 -0.42 -11.35 10.83
CA ALA A 323 0.22 -10.17 11.41
C ALA A 323 -0.31 -8.86 10.79
N ILE A 324 -0.57 -8.86 9.47
CA ILE A 324 -1.17 -7.72 8.77
C ILE A 324 -2.64 -7.52 9.20
N GLU A 325 -3.42 -8.59 9.21
CA GLU A 325 -4.84 -8.56 9.55
C GLU A 325 -5.06 -8.07 10.98
N GLU A 326 -4.21 -8.47 11.91
CA GLU A 326 -4.21 -8.06 13.31
C GLU A 326 -3.54 -6.69 13.56
N ARG A 327 -3.07 -6.00 12.50
CA ARG A 327 -2.39 -4.69 12.59
C ARG A 327 -1.15 -4.69 13.50
N LYS A 328 -0.47 -5.83 13.61
CA LYS A 328 0.75 -6.01 14.43
C LYS A 328 2.04 -5.62 13.70
N VAL A 329 1.95 -4.89 12.61
CA VAL A 329 3.07 -4.52 11.76
C VAL A 329 3.32 -3.01 11.75
N PHE A 330 4.56 -2.63 11.41
CA PHE A 330 4.97 -1.26 11.11
C PHE A 330 5.65 -1.24 9.74
N GLY A 331 4.98 -0.66 8.74
CA GLY A 331 5.45 -0.72 7.35
C GLY A 331 4.99 -2.01 6.66
N LYS A 332 5.93 -2.75 6.08
CA LYS A 332 5.67 -3.91 5.22
C LYS A 332 6.09 -5.23 5.86
N VAL A 333 5.49 -6.28 5.38
CA VAL A 333 5.85 -7.68 5.66
C VAL A 333 6.23 -8.34 4.34
N VAL A 334 7.31 -9.10 4.36
CA VAL A 334 7.85 -9.81 3.19
C VAL A 334 7.87 -11.31 3.47
N VAL A 335 7.58 -12.11 2.45
CA VAL A 335 7.70 -13.57 2.47
C VAL A 335 8.80 -13.96 1.47
N THR A 336 9.67 -14.85 1.87
CA THR A 336 10.73 -15.41 1.02
C THR A 336 10.53 -16.91 0.86
N PRO A 337 10.37 -17.43 -0.37
CA PRO A 337 10.23 -18.84 -0.63
C PRO A 337 11.50 -19.65 -0.38
#